data_c9f4156c10ae1d75e6f858ef9c8371bc
#
_entry.id   c9f4156c10ae1d75e6f858ef9c8371bc
#
_cell.length_a   1.000
_cell.length_b   1.000
_cell.length_c   1.000
_cell.angle_alpha   90.00
_cell.angle_beta   90.00
_cell.angle_gamma   90.00
#
_symmetry.space_group_name_H-M   'P 1'
#
loop_
_entity.id
_entity.type
_entity.pdbx_description
1 polymer ?
#
loop_
_entity_poly.entity_id
_entity_poly.type
_entity_poly.pdbx_seq_one_letter_code
_entity_poly.pdbx_strand_id
1 'polypeptide(L)'
;EGVQRDLLPLIEGTAVSTKHGMVKTDHILFICSGAFHLSKPSDLLPELQGRLPIRVELSALTHDDFVRILTEPEANLIEQYQALLATENFTLEFEPAAIDKIADIAVQINENVENIGARRLHTVLEILLEDISFSASDRSGEKAVITAAMVEEKLAKYTQSGDLSKFIL
;
A
#
# COMPACT_ATOMS: atom_id res chain seq x y z
N GLU A 1 -25.42 -1.02 11.01
CA GLU A 1 -25.98 -2.39 11.16
C GLU A 1 -26.43 -3.02 9.84
N GLY A 2 -26.88 -2.25 8.82
CA GLY A 2 -27.43 -2.77 7.56
C GLY A 2 -26.47 -3.70 6.82
N VAL A 3 -25.26 -3.22 6.52
CA VAL A 3 -24.25 -3.99 5.77
C VAL A 3 -23.88 -5.30 6.47
N GLN A 4 -23.79 -5.32 7.80
CA GLN A 4 -23.49 -6.55 8.54
C GLN A 4 -24.60 -7.59 8.38
N ARG A 5 -25.87 -7.17 8.36
CA ARG A 5 -27.01 -8.06 8.13
C ARG A 5 -27.08 -8.59 6.71
N ASP A 6 -26.66 -7.78 5.72
CA ASP A 6 -26.61 -8.19 4.31
C ASP A 6 -25.50 -9.21 4.04
N LEU A 7 -24.39 -9.16 4.80
CA LEU A 7 -23.29 -10.11 4.71
C LEU A 7 -23.59 -11.47 5.38
N LEU A 8 -24.44 -11.52 6.38
CA LEU A 8 -24.74 -12.73 7.14
C LEU A 8 -25.18 -13.91 6.25
N PRO A 9 -26.18 -13.77 5.34
CA PRO A 9 -26.57 -14.88 4.48
C PRO A 9 -25.44 -15.38 3.59
N LEU A 10 -24.56 -14.48 3.12
CA LEU A 10 -23.41 -14.87 2.29
C LEU A 10 -22.41 -15.73 3.07
N ILE A 11 -22.13 -15.36 4.34
CA ILE A 11 -21.19 -16.07 5.20
C ILE A 11 -21.81 -17.38 5.73
N GLU A 12 -23.11 -17.42 5.93
CA GLU A 12 -23.85 -18.60 6.40
C GLU A 12 -24.06 -19.66 5.32
N GLY A 13 -23.98 -19.28 4.07
CA GLY A 13 -24.21 -20.14 2.91
C GLY A 13 -25.54 -19.88 2.25
N THR A 14 -25.51 -19.36 1.04
CA THR A 14 -26.68 -19.07 0.23
C THR A 14 -26.39 -19.28 -1.25
N ALA A 15 -27.43 -19.32 -2.06
CA ALA A 15 -27.31 -19.35 -3.51
C ALA A 15 -27.41 -17.92 -4.07
N VAL A 16 -26.35 -17.45 -4.71
CA VAL A 16 -26.28 -16.11 -5.31
C VAL A 16 -26.34 -16.22 -6.83
N SER A 17 -27.21 -15.43 -7.44
CA SER A 17 -27.27 -15.31 -8.91
C SER A 17 -26.17 -14.37 -9.39
N THR A 18 -25.30 -14.87 -10.25
CA THR A 18 -24.21 -14.10 -10.87
C THR A 18 -24.34 -14.11 -12.40
N LYS A 19 -23.57 -13.28 -13.07
CA LYS A 19 -23.46 -13.29 -14.55
C LYS A 19 -22.99 -14.64 -15.13
N HIS A 20 -22.43 -15.51 -14.32
CA HIS A 20 -21.96 -16.85 -14.70
C HIS A 20 -22.87 -17.99 -14.21
N GLY A 21 -24.05 -17.66 -13.68
CA GLY A 21 -25.02 -18.61 -13.12
C GLY A 21 -25.11 -18.53 -11.60
N MET A 22 -25.80 -19.51 -11.02
CA MET A 22 -26.02 -19.64 -9.58
C MET A 22 -24.75 -20.16 -8.90
N VAL A 23 -24.27 -19.44 -7.88
CA VAL A 23 -23.11 -19.83 -7.07
C VAL A 23 -23.58 -20.03 -5.64
N LYS A 24 -23.20 -21.16 -5.02
CA LYS A 24 -23.39 -21.42 -3.59
C LYS A 24 -22.17 -20.93 -2.80
N THR A 25 -22.42 -20.28 -1.68
CA THR A 25 -21.35 -19.69 -0.84
C THR A 25 -20.92 -20.60 0.31
N ASP A 26 -21.48 -21.80 0.45
CA ASP A 26 -21.21 -22.73 1.56
C ASP A 26 -19.72 -23.11 1.76
N HIS A 27 -18.94 -23.10 0.68
CA HIS A 27 -17.53 -23.53 0.67
C HIS A 27 -16.56 -22.38 0.33
N ILE A 28 -16.96 -21.12 0.56
CA ILE A 28 -16.12 -19.95 0.35
C ILE A 28 -15.45 -19.56 1.66
N LEU A 29 -14.14 -19.38 1.65
CA LEU A 29 -13.42 -18.78 2.75
C LEU A 29 -13.62 -17.27 2.74
N PHE A 30 -14.16 -16.71 3.83
CA PHE A 30 -14.34 -15.27 4.01
C PHE A 30 -13.22 -14.71 4.86
N ILE A 31 -12.51 -13.73 4.33
CA ILE A 31 -11.48 -12.98 5.03
C ILE A 31 -11.92 -11.53 5.09
N CYS A 32 -12.15 -11.02 6.31
CA CYS A 32 -12.57 -9.65 6.53
C CYS A 32 -11.43 -8.85 7.14
N SER A 33 -11.26 -7.62 6.71
CA SER A 33 -10.27 -6.68 7.28
C SER A 33 -10.95 -5.40 7.72
N GLY A 34 -10.43 -4.77 8.77
CA GLY A 34 -10.91 -3.50 9.27
C GLY A 34 -9.89 -2.86 10.19
N ALA A 35 -9.84 -1.53 10.21
CA ALA A 35 -8.91 -0.79 11.04
C ALA A 35 -9.35 -0.63 12.50
N PHE A 36 -10.64 -0.72 12.78
CA PHE A 36 -11.23 -0.62 14.12
C PHE A 36 -10.77 0.58 14.97
N HIS A 37 -10.54 1.75 14.35
CA HIS A 37 -10.08 2.96 15.07
C HIS A 37 -11.10 3.49 16.08
N LEU A 38 -12.40 3.42 15.76
CA LEU A 38 -13.49 3.95 16.59
C LEU A 38 -14.38 2.84 17.19
N SER A 39 -14.16 1.60 16.83
CA SER A 39 -14.95 0.45 17.28
C SER A 39 -14.03 -0.75 17.52
N LYS A 40 -14.58 -1.80 18.11
CA LYS A 40 -13.85 -3.06 18.38
C LYS A 40 -14.50 -4.20 17.62
N PRO A 41 -13.79 -5.31 17.34
CA PRO A 41 -14.41 -6.51 16.78
C PRO A 41 -15.58 -7.04 17.61
N SER A 42 -15.61 -6.75 18.94
CA SER A 42 -16.71 -7.08 19.84
C SER A 42 -17.98 -6.25 19.60
N ASP A 43 -17.91 -5.17 18.82
CA ASP A 43 -19.07 -4.33 18.50
C ASP A 43 -19.79 -4.81 17.23
N LEU A 44 -19.25 -5.82 16.56
CA LEU A 44 -19.93 -6.52 15.48
C LEU A 44 -21.16 -7.26 16.01
N LEU A 45 -22.15 -7.50 15.15
CA LEU A 45 -23.30 -8.32 15.49
C LEU A 45 -22.85 -9.68 16.03
N PRO A 46 -23.46 -10.19 17.13
CA PRO A 46 -23.07 -11.47 17.72
C PRO A 46 -23.04 -12.65 16.75
N GLU A 47 -23.99 -12.68 15.82
CA GLU A 47 -24.07 -13.70 14.74
C GLU A 47 -22.84 -13.64 13.84
N LEU A 48 -22.40 -12.42 13.48
CA LEU A 48 -21.22 -12.23 12.65
C LEU A 48 -19.93 -12.60 13.40
N GLN A 49 -19.84 -12.29 14.69
CA GLN A 49 -18.72 -12.70 15.53
C GLN A 49 -18.58 -14.22 15.59
N GLY A 50 -19.70 -14.93 15.65
CA GLY A 50 -19.73 -16.39 15.65
C GLY A 50 -19.29 -17.01 14.31
N ARG A 51 -19.47 -16.30 13.22
CA ARG A 51 -19.07 -16.75 11.86
C ARG A 51 -17.67 -16.32 11.46
N LEU A 52 -17.09 -15.32 12.14
CA LEU A 52 -15.71 -14.84 12.00
C LEU A 52 -14.94 -15.06 13.32
N PRO A 53 -14.79 -16.31 13.79
CA PRO A 53 -14.23 -16.58 15.12
C PRO A 53 -12.73 -16.38 15.20
N ILE A 54 -12.02 -16.49 14.07
CA ILE A 54 -10.56 -16.33 14.01
C ILE A 54 -10.25 -14.85 13.87
N ARG A 55 -9.51 -14.32 14.84
CA ARG A 55 -9.07 -12.92 14.85
C ARG A 55 -7.56 -12.89 14.73
N VAL A 56 -7.09 -12.07 13.81
CA VAL A 56 -5.66 -11.83 13.56
C VAL A 56 -5.41 -10.33 13.65
N GLU A 57 -4.45 -9.94 14.47
CA GLU A 57 -3.97 -8.58 14.55
C GLU A 57 -2.66 -8.48 13.76
N LEU A 58 -2.60 -7.52 12.84
CA LEU A 58 -1.41 -7.27 12.03
C LEU A 58 -0.51 -6.28 12.75
N SER A 59 0.78 -6.59 12.81
CA SER A 59 1.79 -5.67 13.31
C SER A 59 2.06 -4.54 12.32
N ALA A 60 2.54 -3.40 12.82
CA ALA A 60 3.08 -2.36 11.96
C ALA A 60 4.29 -2.90 11.17
N LEU A 61 4.44 -2.43 9.94
CA LEU A 61 5.59 -2.78 9.11
C LEU A 61 6.87 -2.16 9.67
N THR A 62 7.92 -2.96 9.72
CA THR A 62 9.27 -2.53 10.11
C THR A 62 10.03 -1.99 8.89
N HIS A 63 11.19 -1.37 9.12
CA HIS A 63 12.11 -0.97 8.07
C HIS A 63 12.44 -2.15 7.12
N ASP A 64 12.81 -3.29 7.68
CA ASP A 64 13.17 -4.47 6.88
C ASP A 64 11.99 -4.99 6.04
N ASP A 65 10.76 -4.90 6.56
CA ASP A 65 9.57 -5.24 5.79
C ASP A 65 9.39 -4.30 4.60
N PHE A 66 9.63 -3.00 4.77
CA PHE A 66 9.55 -2.03 3.66
C PHE A 66 10.63 -2.30 2.60
N VAL A 67 11.87 -2.59 3.00
CA VAL A 67 12.93 -2.97 2.06
C VAL A 67 12.54 -4.22 1.28
N ARG A 68 12.02 -5.24 1.95
CA ARG A 68 11.55 -6.47 1.31
C ARG A 68 10.39 -6.22 0.34
N ILE A 69 9.44 -5.39 0.71
CA ILE A 69 8.30 -5.01 -0.15
C ILE A 69 8.78 -4.29 -1.42
N LEU A 70 9.83 -3.50 -1.33
CA LEU A 70 10.41 -2.79 -2.47
C LEU A 70 11.24 -3.69 -3.40
N THR A 71 11.73 -4.84 -2.92
CA THR A 71 12.75 -5.63 -3.64
C THR A 71 12.36 -7.06 -3.96
N GLU A 72 11.57 -7.75 -3.10
CA GLU A 72 11.32 -9.18 -3.25
C GLU A 72 10.12 -9.56 -4.15
N PRO A 73 8.97 -8.84 -4.13
CA PRO A 73 7.83 -9.23 -4.95
C PRO A 73 8.12 -9.08 -6.45
N GLU A 74 7.57 -9.99 -7.26
CA GLU A 74 7.48 -9.77 -8.70
C GLU A 74 6.67 -8.50 -9.00
N ALA A 75 7.16 -7.70 -9.93
CA ALA A 75 6.57 -6.40 -10.28
C ALA A 75 6.42 -5.48 -9.04
N ASN A 76 7.47 -5.45 -8.19
CA ASN A 76 7.53 -4.48 -7.08
C ASN A 76 7.48 -3.03 -7.60
N LEU A 77 7.26 -2.06 -6.69
CA LEU A 77 7.09 -0.66 -7.09
C LEU A 77 8.29 -0.09 -7.85
N ILE A 78 9.50 -0.49 -7.50
CA ILE A 78 10.72 -0.05 -8.21
C ILE A 78 10.68 -0.53 -9.66
N GLU A 79 10.40 -1.81 -9.88
CA GLU A 79 10.28 -2.38 -11.22
C GLU A 79 9.15 -1.75 -12.02
N GLN A 80 8.02 -1.43 -11.38
CA GLN A 80 6.91 -0.74 -12.05
C GLN A 80 7.32 0.65 -12.55
N TYR A 81 7.99 1.46 -11.73
CA TYR A 81 8.48 2.78 -12.17
C TYR A 81 9.59 2.68 -13.22
N GLN A 82 10.48 1.70 -13.11
CA GLN A 82 11.49 1.43 -14.14
C GLN A 82 10.84 1.08 -15.47
N ALA A 83 9.86 0.17 -15.46
CA ALA A 83 9.12 -0.22 -16.66
C ALA A 83 8.32 0.96 -17.26
N LEU A 84 7.70 1.77 -16.40
CA LEU A 84 6.96 2.96 -16.84
C LEU A 84 7.87 3.95 -17.56
N LEU A 85 9.01 4.31 -16.97
CA LEU A 85 9.95 5.26 -17.58
C LEU A 85 10.68 4.68 -18.80
N ALA A 86 10.85 3.37 -18.86
CA ALA A 86 11.38 2.71 -20.05
C ALA A 86 10.49 2.86 -21.29
N THR A 87 9.18 3.10 -21.13
CA THR A 87 8.29 3.41 -22.27
C THR A 87 8.66 4.72 -22.97
N GLU A 88 9.27 5.67 -22.25
CA GLU A 88 9.81 6.93 -22.77
C GLU A 88 11.31 6.79 -23.15
N ASN A 89 11.84 5.58 -23.21
CA ASN A 89 13.25 5.30 -23.43
C ASN A 89 14.18 5.98 -22.40
N PHE A 90 13.69 6.13 -21.16
CA PHE A 90 14.43 6.68 -20.02
C PHE A 90 14.80 5.55 -19.06
N THR A 91 16.06 5.48 -18.63
CA THR A 91 16.55 4.45 -17.72
C THR A 91 16.56 4.96 -16.28
N LEU A 92 15.82 4.30 -15.39
CA LEU A 92 15.81 4.57 -13.95
C LEU A 92 16.53 3.46 -13.19
N GLU A 93 17.43 3.83 -12.29
CA GLU A 93 18.09 2.89 -11.37
C GLU A 93 18.04 3.42 -9.94
N PHE A 94 18.08 2.50 -8.98
CA PHE A 94 18.14 2.82 -7.56
C PHE A 94 19.40 2.21 -6.94
N GLU A 95 20.15 3.00 -6.19
CA GLU A 95 21.20 2.46 -5.35
C GLU A 95 20.59 1.72 -4.14
N PRO A 96 21.22 0.64 -3.62
CA PRO A 96 20.74 -0.03 -2.42
C PRO A 96 20.54 0.92 -1.23
N ALA A 97 21.46 1.86 -1.05
CA ALA A 97 21.35 2.89 0.00
C ALA A 97 20.14 3.84 -0.18
N ALA A 98 19.68 4.04 -1.41
CA ALA A 98 18.45 4.81 -1.68
C ALA A 98 17.21 4.03 -1.27
N ILE A 99 17.19 2.72 -1.50
CA ILE A 99 16.08 1.83 -1.08
C ILE A 99 15.97 1.81 0.44
N ASP A 100 17.09 1.64 1.14
CA ASP A 100 17.13 1.72 2.61
C ASP A 100 16.60 3.06 3.11
N LYS A 101 17.02 4.18 2.49
CA LYS A 101 16.57 5.52 2.89
C LYS A 101 15.08 5.75 2.62
N ILE A 102 14.53 5.21 1.52
CA ILE A 102 13.09 5.24 1.23
C ILE A 102 12.30 4.49 2.32
N ALA A 103 12.79 3.30 2.72
CA ALA A 103 12.20 2.51 3.77
C ALA A 103 12.21 3.25 5.12
N ASP A 104 13.34 3.84 5.53
CA ASP A 104 13.46 4.66 6.73
C ASP A 104 12.43 5.78 6.77
N ILE A 105 12.33 6.53 5.68
CA ILE A 105 11.40 7.66 5.60
C ILE A 105 9.95 7.17 5.65
N ALA A 106 9.62 6.07 4.99
CA ALA A 106 8.28 5.50 5.03
C ALA A 106 7.86 5.07 6.45
N VAL A 107 8.79 4.46 7.22
CA VAL A 107 8.57 4.14 8.64
C VAL A 107 8.34 5.41 9.44
N GLN A 108 9.24 6.39 9.34
CA GLN A 108 9.14 7.65 10.10
C GLN A 108 7.82 8.38 9.85
N ILE A 109 7.36 8.42 8.60
CA ILE A 109 6.10 9.07 8.27
C ILE A 109 4.91 8.28 8.84
N ASN A 110 4.92 6.94 8.75
CA ASN A 110 3.87 6.11 9.33
C ASN A 110 3.79 6.21 10.85
N GLU A 111 4.91 6.45 11.54
CA GLU A 111 4.96 6.67 12.99
C GLU A 111 4.48 8.06 13.40
N ASN A 112 4.82 9.09 12.62
CA ASN A 112 4.63 10.48 13.01
C ASN A 112 3.29 11.09 12.53
N VAL A 113 2.67 10.52 11.49
CA VAL A 113 1.45 11.07 10.89
C VAL A 113 0.29 10.08 11.04
N GLU A 114 0.19 9.13 10.14
CA GLU A 114 -0.83 8.09 10.12
C GLU A 114 -0.24 6.82 9.52
N ASN A 115 -0.43 5.71 10.20
CA ASN A 115 0.03 4.43 9.69
C ASN A 115 -0.92 3.89 8.62
N ILE A 116 -0.53 4.08 7.36
CA ILE A 116 -1.24 3.53 6.19
C ILE A 116 -0.53 2.30 5.60
N GLY A 117 0.42 1.72 6.35
CA GLY A 117 1.16 0.53 5.94
C GLY A 117 1.96 0.75 4.66
N ALA A 118 2.02 -0.28 3.81
CA ALA A 118 2.80 -0.27 2.57
C ALA A 118 2.34 0.77 1.53
N ARG A 119 1.10 1.30 1.64
CA ARG A 119 0.65 2.39 0.75
C ARG A 119 1.53 3.63 0.84
N ARG A 120 2.21 3.81 1.98
CA ARG A 120 3.17 4.92 2.15
C ARG A 120 4.26 4.92 1.08
N LEU A 121 4.68 3.76 0.62
CA LEU A 121 5.69 3.65 -0.44
C LEU A 121 5.24 4.27 -1.77
N HIS A 122 3.96 4.14 -2.13
CA HIS A 122 3.44 4.82 -3.33
C HIS A 122 3.59 6.32 -3.22
N THR A 123 3.13 6.91 -2.11
CA THR A 123 3.23 8.36 -1.88
C THR A 123 4.69 8.84 -1.88
N VAL A 124 5.58 8.10 -1.22
CA VAL A 124 7.01 8.45 -1.14
C VAL A 124 7.67 8.40 -2.52
N LEU A 125 7.43 7.34 -3.29
CA LEU A 125 8.00 7.19 -4.63
C LEU A 125 7.41 8.20 -5.63
N GLU A 126 6.12 8.50 -5.53
CA GLU A 126 5.46 9.50 -6.37
C GLU A 126 6.10 10.87 -6.19
N ILE A 127 6.29 11.32 -4.95
CA ILE A 127 6.97 12.59 -4.64
C ILE A 127 8.43 12.57 -5.10
N LEU A 128 9.14 11.48 -4.84
CA LEU A 128 10.54 11.33 -5.18
C LEU A 128 10.78 11.43 -6.69
N LEU A 129 9.90 10.83 -7.47
CA LEU A 129 10.04 10.66 -8.92
C LEU A 129 9.24 11.68 -9.73
N GLU A 130 8.49 12.60 -9.11
CA GLU A 130 7.61 13.56 -9.78
C GLU A 130 8.30 14.30 -10.93
N ASP A 131 9.44 14.97 -10.63
CA ASP A 131 10.17 15.76 -11.65
C ASP A 131 10.77 14.87 -12.75
N ILE A 132 11.24 13.68 -12.39
CA ILE A 132 11.81 12.72 -13.33
C ILE A 132 10.71 12.21 -14.27
N SER A 133 9.58 11.80 -13.71
CA SER A 133 8.44 11.31 -14.48
C SER A 133 7.87 12.37 -15.41
N PHE A 134 7.78 13.61 -14.93
CA PHE A 134 7.29 14.73 -15.73
C PHE A 134 8.21 15.06 -16.91
N SER A 135 9.53 14.99 -16.72
CA SER A 135 10.52 15.36 -17.75
C SER A 135 11.01 14.19 -18.61
N ALA A 136 10.60 12.95 -18.32
CA ALA A 136 11.14 11.76 -18.96
C ALA A 136 10.98 11.75 -20.50
N SER A 137 9.82 12.20 -21.00
CA SER A 137 9.55 12.28 -22.43
C SER A 137 10.51 13.23 -23.19
N ASP A 138 10.97 14.31 -22.53
CA ASP A 138 11.89 15.28 -23.10
C ASP A 138 13.35 14.84 -22.98
N ARG A 139 13.62 13.79 -22.18
CA ARG A 139 14.95 13.26 -21.83
C ARG A 139 15.15 11.84 -22.33
N SER A 140 14.57 11.51 -23.47
CA SER A 140 14.69 10.17 -24.07
C SER A 140 16.16 9.78 -24.32
N GLY A 141 16.54 8.57 -23.92
CA GLY A 141 17.91 8.05 -24.00
C GLY A 141 18.79 8.41 -22.79
N GLU A 142 18.29 9.17 -21.83
CA GLU A 142 19.01 9.47 -20.60
C GLU A 142 18.81 8.40 -19.52
N LYS A 143 19.62 8.51 -18.47
CA LYS A 143 19.61 7.64 -17.30
C LYS A 143 19.63 8.49 -16.03
N ALA A 144 18.78 8.14 -15.06
CA ALA A 144 18.87 8.64 -13.70
C ALA A 144 19.18 7.52 -12.72
N VAL A 145 20.07 7.81 -11.76
CA VAL A 145 20.37 6.91 -10.63
C VAL A 145 19.93 7.61 -9.36
N ILE A 146 18.99 7.01 -8.66
CA ILE A 146 18.46 7.53 -7.40
C ILE A 146 19.44 7.16 -6.28
N THR A 147 19.96 8.18 -5.62
CA THR A 147 20.90 8.04 -4.49
C THR A 147 20.22 8.36 -3.17
N ALA A 148 20.78 7.91 -2.06
CA ALA A 148 20.27 8.24 -0.71
C ALA A 148 20.22 9.76 -0.46
N ALA A 149 21.18 10.52 -0.97
CA ALA A 149 21.20 11.98 -0.85
C ALA A 149 20.01 12.65 -1.58
N MET A 150 19.68 12.19 -2.78
CA MET A 150 18.50 12.66 -3.51
C MET A 150 17.20 12.37 -2.77
N VAL A 151 17.09 11.18 -2.19
CA VAL A 151 15.92 10.77 -1.39
C VAL A 151 15.80 11.70 -0.18
N GLU A 152 16.87 11.96 0.54
CA GLU A 152 16.86 12.83 1.70
C GLU A 152 16.51 14.28 1.34
N GLU A 153 17.11 14.85 0.30
CA GLU A 153 16.83 16.21 -0.16
C GLU A 153 15.36 16.40 -0.57
N LYS A 154 14.82 15.50 -1.38
CA LYS A 154 13.45 15.59 -1.88
C LYS A 154 12.41 15.39 -0.78
N LEU A 155 12.67 14.50 0.16
CA LEU A 155 11.70 14.11 1.19
C LEU A 155 11.89 14.82 2.53
N ALA A 156 12.98 15.60 2.73
CA ALA A 156 13.25 16.32 3.97
C ALA A 156 12.09 17.23 4.42
N LYS A 157 11.40 17.86 3.48
CA LYS A 157 10.26 18.74 3.76
C LYS A 157 9.08 18.00 4.35
N TYR A 158 8.92 16.73 3.98
CA TYR A 158 7.78 15.90 4.38
C TYR A 158 8.01 15.19 5.70
N THR A 159 9.26 14.95 6.09
CA THR A 159 9.60 14.38 7.40
C THR A 159 9.49 15.41 8.52
N GLN A 160 9.68 16.71 8.22
CA GLN A 160 9.71 17.78 9.23
C GLN A 160 8.38 18.49 9.45
N SER A 161 7.49 18.54 8.47
CA SER A 161 6.34 19.45 8.48
C SER A 161 4.98 18.83 8.79
N GLY A 162 4.86 17.53 8.88
CA GLY A 162 3.54 16.88 9.06
C GLY A 162 2.52 17.18 7.94
N ASP A 163 2.92 17.90 6.90
CA ASP A 163 2.06 18.45 5.83
C ASP A 163 1.77 17.43 4.70
N LEU A 164 1.96 16.15 5.03
CA LEU A 164 1.54 15.05 4.14
C LEU A 164 0.01 14.90 4.05
N SER A 165 -0.73 15.64 4.87
CA SER A 165 -2.19 15.67 4.80
C SER A 165 -2.73 16.17 3.45
N LYS A 166 -1.91 16.84 2.65
CA LYS A 166 -2.28 17.30 1.29
C LYS A 166 -2.20 16.22 0.21
N PHE A 167 -1.62 15.06 0.53
CA PHE A 167 -1.41 13.94 -0.40
C PHE A 167 -2.11 12.65 0.05
N ILE A 168 -3.06 12.75 0.98
CA ILE A 168 -3.97 11.66 1.29
C ILE A 168 -5.11 11.74 0.26
N LEU A 169 -5.06 10.83 -0.71
CA LEU A 169 -6.18 10.51 -1.57
C LEU A 169 -7.18 9.65 -0.81
#